data_10dc07a9c4745412cf91a9a915d48f07
#
_entry.id   10dc07a9c4745412cf91a9a915d48f07
#
_cell.length_a   1.000
_cell.length_b   1.000
_cell.length_c   1.000
_cell.angle_alpha   90.00
_cell.angle_beta   90.00
_cell.angle_gamma   90.00
#
_symmetry.space_group_name_H-M   'P 1'
#
loop_
_entity.id
_entity.type
_entity.pdbx_description
1 polymer ?
#
loop_
_entity_poly.entity_id
_entity_poly.type
_entity_poly.pdbx_seq_one_letter_code
_entity_poly.pdbx_strand_id
1 'polypeptide(L)'
;MELFKKYIIESSVEIKTTPDKIWDFFYNLENNYKEWYPEEHHFFCWTKGEPLEIDSKFDSLEIVDGHKTRLKGKCIAALRNKEIAFKPAFPASIMCTKLEWILEPKGETTIFIAKTYYKFGKLFLTFKNGTANQIMEITKKHMDTEGQNLKKILEKND
;
A
#
# COMPACT_ATOMS: atom_id res chain seq x y z
N MET A 1 29.57 -7.87 -4.05
CA MET A 1 29.09 -6.67 -4.77
C MET A 1 27.57 -6.66 -4.79
N GLU A 2 26.94 -5.67 -4.18
CA GLU A 2 25.48 -5.56 -4.25
C GLU A 2 25.05 -5.23 -5.70
N LEU A 3 24.24 -6.10 -6.29
CA LEU A 3 23.70 -5.93 -7.65
C LEU A 3 22.46 -5.02 -7.68
N PHE A 4 21.85 -4.76 -6.52
CA PHE A 4 20.62 -4.00 -6.38
C PHE A 4 20.78 -2.89 -5.35
N LYS A 5 20.03 -1.81 -5.55
CA LYS A 5 19.85 -0.76 -4.56
C LYS A 5 18.41 -0.77 -4.05
N LYS A 6 18.26 -0.73 -2.73
CA LYS A 6 16.96 -0.78 -2.05
C LYS A 6 16.51 0.61 -1.64
N TYR A 7 15.20 0.85 -1.73
CA TYR A 7 14.54 2.09 -1.32
C TYR A 7 13.27 1.78 -0.55
N ILE A 8 12.96 2.63 0.41
CA ILE A 8 11.69 2.59 1.14
C ILE A 8 11.01 3.93 0.92
N ILE A 9 9.79 3.89 0.37
CA ILE A 9 8.93 5.06 0.28
C ILE A 9 7.94 4.97 1.43
N GLU A 10 7.90 6.00 2.25
CA GLU A 10 7.06 6.06 3.44
C GLU A 10 6.11 7.24 3.39
N SER A 11 4.88 7.01 3.80
CA SER A 11 3.86 8.03 4.01
C SER A 11 3.17 7.78 5.34
N SER A 12 2.92 8.82 6.11
CA SER A 12 2.23 8.70 7.38
C SER A 12 1.20 9.80 7.57
N VAL A 13 0.13 9.46 8.28
CA VAL A 13 -0.94 10.40 8.64
C VAL A 13 -1.47 10.05 10.02
N GLU A 14 -1.71 11.07 10.85
CA GLU A 14 -2.39 10.92 12.13
C GLU A 14 -3.90 11.06 11.93
N ILE A 15 -4.64 10.03 12.34
CA ILE A 15 -6.09 9.93 12.18
C ILE A 15 -6.75 9.88 13.54
N LYS A 16 -7.75 10.73 13.76
CA LYS A 16 -8.54 10.72 14.98
C LYS A 16 -9.53 9.55 14.98
N THR A 17 -9.00 8.37 15.21
CA THR A 17 -9.72 7.10 15.24
C THR A 17 -8.92 6.04 15.98
N THR A 18 -9.53 4.88 16.21
CA THR A 18 -8.88 3.73 16.86
C THR A 18 -8.21 2.83 15.82
N PRO A 19 -7.19 2.04 16.21
CA PRO A 19 -6.61 1.02 15.33
C PRO A 19 -7.64 0.00 14.83
N ASP A 20 -8.65 -0.36 15.64
CA ASP A 20 -9.73 -1.27 15.24
C ASP A 20 -10.49 -0.76 14.00
N LYS A 21 -10.85 0.52 13.98
CA LYS A 21 -11.58 1.09 12.84
C LYS A 21 -10.75 1.11 11.56
N ILE A 22 -9.44 1.35 11.66
CA ILE A 22 -8.54 1.25 10.52
C ILE A 22 -8.41 -0.19 10.05
N TRP A 23 -8.25 -1.12 10.99
CA TRP A 23 -8.21 -2.55 10.69
C TRP A 23 -9.47 -3.02 9.97
N ASP A 24 -10.64 -2.67 10.48
CA ASP A 24 -11.93 -3.05 9.90
C ASP A 24 -12.11 -2.46 8.49
N PHE A 25 -11.60 -1.25 8.24
CA PHE A 25 -11.58 -0.66 6.91
C PHE A 25 -10.81 -1.55 5.92
N PHE A 26 -9.62 -1.99 6.29
CA PHE A 26 -8.79 -2.86 5.45
C PHE A 26 -9.28 -4.30 5.39
N TYR A 27 -9.92 -4.79 6.44
CA TYR A 27 -10.58 -6.10 6.41
C TYR A 27 -11.69 -6.14 5.35
N ASN A 28 -12.40 -5.03 5.17
CA ASN A 28 -13.45 -4.85 4.17
C ASN A 28 -12.94 -4.17 2.89
N LEU A 29 -11.69 -4.33 2.54
CA LEU A 29 -11.05 -3.62 1.45
C LEU A 29 -11.72 -3.85 0.09
N GLU A 30 -12.28 -5.04 -0.18
CA GLU A 30 -13.02 -5.31 -1.42
C GLU A 30 -14.17 -4.31 -1.65
N ASN A 31 -14.86 -3.95 -0.58
CA ASN A 31 -15.96 -2.99 -0.63
C ASN A 31 -15.49 -1.53 -0.55
N ASN A 32 -14.40 -1.29 0.18
CA ASN A 32 -13.93 0.06 0.51
C ASN A 32 -12.90 0.60 -0.50
N TYR A 33 -12.34 -0.25 -1.35
CA TYR A 33 -11.19 0.11 -2.18
C TYR A 33 -11.45 1.29 -3.11
N LYS A 34 -12.58 1.27 -3.81
CA LYS A 34 -12.96 2.34 -4.73
C LYS A 34 -13.31 3.64 -4.01
N GLU A 35 -13.93 3.54 -2.82
CA GLU A 35 -14.23 4.71 -1.98
C GLU A 35 -12.97 5.33 -1.39
N TRP A 36 -11.96 4.51 -1.11
CA TRP A 36 -10.69 4.96 -0.55
C TRP A 36 -9.97 5.98 -1.46
N TYR A 37 -9.93 5.72 -2.76
CA TYR A 37 -9.35 6.64 -3.75
C TYR A 37 -10.12 6.55 -5.09
N PRO A 38 -11.28 7.23 -5.20
CA PRO A 38 -12.20 7.06 -6.34
C PRO A 38 -11.57 7.35 -7.70
N GLU A 39 -10.60 8.26 -7.76
CA GLU A 39 -9.95 8.68 -9.00
C GLU A 39 -8.96 7.64 -9.53
N GLU A 40 -8.32 6.89 -8.65
CA GLU A 40 -7.25 5.97 -9.04
C GLU A 40 -7.53 4.49 -8.74
N HIS A 41 -8.32 4.16 -7.70
CA HIS A 41 -8.66 2.78 -7.37
C HIS A 41 -9.85 2.27 -8.19
N HIS A 42 -9.68 1.16 -8.90
CA HIS A 42 -10.73 0.56 -9.72
C HIS A 42 -11.34 -0.67 -9.08
N PHE A 43 -10.53 -1.64 -8.69
CA PHE A 43 -11.01 -2.78 -7.92
C PHE A 43 -9.90 -3.40 -7.06
N PHE A 44 -10.33 -4.09 -6.02
CA PHE A 44 -9.54 -5.01 -5.21
C PHE A 44 -10.39 -6.24 -4.92
N CYS A 45 -9.85 -7.43 -5.06
CA CYS A 45 -10.53 -8.65 -4.66
C CYS A 45 -9.56 -9.70 -4.11
N TRP A 46 -10.04 -10.45 -3.14
CA TRP A 46 -9.35 -11.65 -2.67
C TRP A 46 -9.65 -12.80 -3.64
N THR A 47 -8.62 -13.36 -4.24
CA THR A 47 -8.74 -14.45 -5.22
C THR A 47 -8.55 -15.83 -4.60
N LYS A 48 -8.00 -15.89 -3.38
CA LYS A 48 -7.82 -17.11 -2.60
C LYS A 48 -7.69 -16.76 -1.12
N GLY A 49 -8.33 -17.56 -0.25
CA GLY A 49 -8.30 -17.37 1.20
C GLY A 49 -9.23 -16.27 1.69
N GLU A 50 -9.19 -16.00 2.97
CA GLU A 50 -9.99 -14.99 3.64
C GLU A 50 -9.26 -13.65 3.73
N PRO A 51 -9.97 -12.53 3.89
CA PRO A 51 -9.35 -11.23 4.08
C PRO A 51 -8.34 -11.21 5.21
N LEU A 52 -7.15 -10.63 4.94
CA LEU A 52 -6.07 -10.44 5.91
C LEU A 52 -5.60 -11.72 6.61
N GLU A 53 -5.70 -12.87 5.95
CA GLU A 53 -5.04 -14.10 6.38
C GLU A 53 -3.70 -14.26 5.64
N ILE A 54 -2.71 -14.84 6.34
CA ILE A 54 -1.41 -15.15 5.73
C ILE A 54 -1.61 -16.12 4.58
N ASP A 55 -0.92 -15.87 3.46
CA ASP A 55 -1.00 -16.58 2.18
C ASP A 55 -2.31 -16.39 1.39
N SER A 56 -3.28 -15.63 1.87
CA SER A 56 -4.42 -15.18 1.05
C SER A 56 -3.92 -14.34 -0.12
N LYS A 57 -4.48 -14.57 -1.29
CA LYS A 57 -4.07 -13.90 -2.54
C LYS A 57 -5.06 -12.84 -2.95
N PHE A 58 -4.56 -11.77 -3.52
CA PHE A 58 -5.37 -10.66 -4.03
C PHE A 58 -5.03 -10.29 -5.47
N ASP A 59 -5.97 -9.58 -6.08
CA ASP A 59 -5.84 -8.93 -7.38
C ASP A 59 -6.41 -7.51 -7.29
N SER A 60 -5.70 -6.53 -7.79
CA SER A 60 -6.14 -5.14 -7.78
C SER A 60 -5.79 -4.41 -9.06
N LEU A 61 -6.56 -3.38 -9.38
CA LEU A 61 -6.32 -2.49 -10.51
C LEU A 61 -6.41 -1.04 -10.06
N GLU A 62 -5.38 -0.30 -10.39
CA GLU A 62 -5.30 1.13 -10.20
C GLU A 62 -4.98 1.82 -11.53
N ILE A 63 -5.39 3.08 -11.66
CA ILE A 63 -4.88 3.96 -12.72
C ILE A 63 -4.17 5.10 -12.01
N VAL A 64 -2.86 4.98 -11.90
CA VAL A 64 -2.00 5.94 -11.19
C VAL A 64 -1.32 6.82 -12.23
N ASP A 65 -1.54 8.12 -12.13
CA ASP A 65 -1.00 9.11 -13.09
C ASP A 65 -1.27 8.72 -14.56
N GLY A 66 -2.51 8.24 -14.85
CA GLY A 66 -2.94 7.82 -16.17
C GLY A 66 -2.43 6.44 -16.63
N HIS A 67 -1.62 5.77 -15.84
CA HIS A 67 -1.08 4.44 -16.16
C HIS A 67 -1.82 3.34 -15.42
N LYS A 68 -2.32 2.34 -16.16
CA LYS A 68 -2.92 1.13 -15.57
C LYS A 68 -1.87 0.31 -14.85
N THR A 69 -2.08 0.12 -13.57
CA THR A 69 -1.24 -0.72 -12.71
C THR A 69 -2.07 -1.85 -12.15
N ARG A 70 -1.85 -3.06 -12.64
CA ARG A 70 -2.45 -4.26 -12.07
C ARG A 70 -1.46 -4.90 -11.11
N LEU A 71 -1.91 -5.08 -9.88
CA LEU A 71 -1.10 -5.67 -8.83
C LEU A 71 -1.78 -6.92 -8.31
N LYS A 72 -1.06 -8.03 -8.38
CA LYS A 72 -1.42 -9.29 -7.72
C LYS A 72 -0.39 -9.59 -6.64
N GLY A 73 -0.80 -10.29 -5.61
CA GLY A 73 0.12 -10.65 -4.56
C GLY A 73 -0.55 -11.49 -3.47
N LYS A 74 0.13 -11.60 -2.35
CA LYS A 74 -0.36 -12.32 -1.19
C LYS A 74 -0.09 -11.57 0.11
N CYS A 75 -0.94 -11.81 1.11
CA CYS A 75 -0.72 -11.34 2.46
C CYS A 75 0.42 -12.13 3.11
N ILE A 76 1.40 -11.45 3.68
CA ILE A 76 2.55 -12.06 4.36
C ILE A 76 2.63 -11.72 5.84
N ALA A 77 1.89 -10.71 6.30
CA ALA A 77 1.74 -10.38 7.71
C ALA A 77 0.36 -9.77 7.95
N ALA A 78 -0.28 -10.16 9.03
CA ALA A 78 -1.55 -9.63 9.49
C ALA A 78 -1.62 -9.75 11.02
N LEU A 79 -1.09 -8.75 11.71
CA LEU A 79 -1.17 -8.61 13.16
C LEU A 79 -2.27 -7.60 13.48
N ARG A 80 -3.37 -8.08 14.04
CA ARG A 80 -4.56 -7.26 14.30
C ARG A 80 -4.19 -5.95 15.00
N ASN A 81 -4.67 -4.85 14.45
CA ASN A 81 -4.46 -3.49 14.96
C ASN A 81 -2.99 -3.00 14.99
N LYS A 82 -2.09 -3.71 14.32
CA LYS A 82 -0.65 -3.37 14.31
C LYS A 82 -0.04 -3.32 12.92
N GLU A 83 -0.21 -4.38 12.12
CA GLU A 83 0.52 -4.52 10.87
C GLU A 83 -0.23 -5.36 9.84
N ILE A 84 -0.21 -4.88 8.60
CA ILE A 84 -0.63 -5.63 7.42
C ILE A 84 0.49 -5.51 6.39
N ALA A 85 0.92 -6.62 5.81
CA ALA A 85 1.94 -6.59 4.76
C ALA A 85 1.60 -7.55 3.62
N PHE A 86 1.97 -7.12 2.41
CA PHE A 86 1.75 -7.87 1.17
C PHE A 86 3.05 -8.05 0.40
N LYS A 87 3.18 -9.19 -0.24
CA LYS A 87 4.23 -9.47 -1.20
C LYS A 87 3.65 -9.47 -2.61
N PRO A 88 4.05 -8.52 -3.47
CA PRO A 88 3.64 -8.53 -4.87
C PRO A 88 4.09 -9.81 -5.59
N ALA A 89 3.26 -10.27 -6.53
CA ALA A 89 3.61 -11.35 -7.45
C ALA A 89 4.37 -10.80 -8.68
N PHE A 90 4.97 -11.69 -9.44
CA PHE A 90 5.56 -11.34 -10.75
C PHE A 90 4.46 -10.76 -11.68
N PRO A 91 4.72 -9.73 -12.50
CA PRO A 91 6.02 -9.08 -12.72
C PRO A 91 6.36 -7.95 -11.71
N ALA A 92 5.40 -7.45 -10.93
CA ALA A 92 5.63 -6.34 -10.01
C ALA A 92 6.76 -6.61 -8.99
N SER A 93 6.90 -7.88 -8.55
CA SER A 93 7.92 -8.31 -7.60
C SER A 93 9.37 -8.13 -8.07
N ILE A 94 9.58 -7.85 -9.36
CA ILE A 94 10.92 -7.53 -9.88
C ILE A 94 11.46 -6.25 -9.24
N MET A 95 10.58 -5.26 -9.04
CA MET A 95 10.94 -3.94 -8.49
C MET A 95 10.33 -3.68 -7.12
N CYS A 96 9.07 -4.02 -6.92
CA CYS A 96 8.36 -3.84 -5.65
C CYS A 96 8.38 -5.14 -4.84
N THR A 97 9.07 -5.13 -3.72
CA THR A 97 9.31 -6.36 -2.94
C THR A 97 8.35 -6.56 -1.78
N LYS A 98 7.74 -5.46 -1.28
CA LYS A 98 6.82 -5.49 -0.14
C LYS A 98 5.98 -4.21 -0.11
N LEU A 99 4.73 -4.35 0.30
CA LEU A 99 3.86 -3.27 0.72
C LEU A 99 3.53 -3.50 2.19
N GLU A 100 3.52 -2.44 3.01
CA GLU A 100 3.33 -2.57 4.45
C GLU A 100 2.51 -1.41 4.99
N TRP A 101 1.52 -1.72 5.81
CA TRP A 101 0.73 -0.77 6.57
C TRP A 101 0.92 -1.02 8.06
N ILE A 102 1.28 0.00 8.80
CA ILE A 102 1.55 -0.05 10.24
C ILE A 102 0.57 0.88 10.95
N LEU A 103 -0.01 0.41 12.05
CA LEU A 103 -0.92 1.16 12.90
C LEU A 103 -0.24 1.40 14.25
N GLU A 104 0.01 2.67 14.58
CA GLU A 104 0.61 3.07 15.85
C GLU A 104 -0.40 3.85 16.69
N PRO A 105 -0.95 3.27 17.78
CA PRO A 105 -1.82 4.01 18.68
C PRO A 105 -1.08 5.18 19.34
N LYS A 106 -1.75 6.35 19.40
CA LYS A 106 -1.23 7.56 20.03
C LYS A 106 -2.35 8.29 20.78
N GLY A 107 -2.64 7.85 22.01
CA GLY A 107 -3.74 8.39 22.80
C GLY A 107 -5.08 8.18 22.09
N GLU A 108 -5.78 9.26 21.76
CA GLU A 108 -7.08 9.23 21.05
C GLU A 108 -6.95 9.14 19.54
N THR A 109 -5.73 9.11 19.01
CA THR A 109 -5.43 9.03 17.58
C THR A 109 -4.66 7.76 17.25
N THR A 110 -4.57 7.45 15.96
CA THR A 110 -3.71 6.39 15.44
C THR A 110 -2.89 6.97 14.29
N ILE A 111 -1.60 6.71 14.28
CA ILE A 111 -0.74 7.02 13.15
C ILE A 111 -0.83 5.84 12.19
N PHE A 112 -1.30 6.11 10.96
CA PHE A 112 -1.27 5.17 9.86
C PHE A 112 -0.02 5.41 9.04
N ILE A 113 0.83 4.39 8.92
CA ILE A 113 2.10 4.45 8.19
C ILE A 113 2.02 3.44 7.05
N ALA A 114 2.18 3.93 5.81
CA ALA A 114 2.30 3.10 4.63
C ALA A 114 3.75 3.10 4.14
N LYS A 115 4.27 1.92 3.79
CA LYS A 115 5.61 1.75 3.24
C LYS A 115 5.57 0.89 1.98
N THR A 116 6.27 1.33 0.96
CA THR A 116 6.52 0.56 -0.27
C THR A 116 8.02 0.33 -0.40
N TYR A 117 8.39 -0.91 -0.57
CA TYR A 117 9.78 -1.36 -0.66
C TYR A 117 10.15 -1.64 -2.09
N TYR A 118 11.08 -0.86 -2.63
CA TYR A 118 11.62 -1.03 -3.97
C TYR A 118 13.03 -1.57 -3.95
N LYS A 119 13.37 -2.33 -4.98
CA LYS A 119 14.76 -2.66 -5.33
C LYS A 119 14.96 -2.43 -6.82
N PHE A 120 15.98 -1.69 -7.18
CA PHE A 120 16.37 -1.46 -8.57
C PHE A 120 17.75 -2.03 -8.83
N GLY A 121 17.91 -2.71 -9.95
CA GLY A 121 19.21 -3.17 -10.39
C GLY A 121 20.15 -1.99 -10.68
N LYS A 122 21.43 -2.10 -10.32
CA LYS A 122 22.42 -1.03 -10.57
C LYS A 122 22.50 -0.66 -12.05
N LEU A 123 22.40 -1.65 -12.94
CA LEU A 123 22.39 -1.40 -14.38
C LEU A 123 21.18 -0.59 -14.81
N PHE A 124 19.98 -0.93 -14.27
CA PHE A 124 18.76 -0.14 -14.52
C PHE A 124 18.92 1.29 -14.04
N LEU A 125 19.47 1.53 -12.86
CA LEU A 125 19.70 2.86 -12.32
C LEU A 125 20.71 3.67 -13.15
N THR A 126 21.72 3.01 -13.71
CA THR A 126 22.70 3.69 -14.58
C THR A 126 22.05 4.30 -15.82
N PHE A 127 21.12 3.55 -16.45
CA PHE A 127 20.50 3.98 -17.71
C PHE A 127 19.11 4.61 -17.54
N LYS A 128 18.43 4.34 -16.43
CA LYS A 128 17.01 4.70 -16.18
C LYS A 128 16.79 5.33 -14.80
N ASN A 129 17.79 6.03 -14.28
CA ASN A 129 17.67 6.65 -12.95
C ASN A 129 16.50 7.65 -12.88
N GLY A 130 16.26 8.43 -13.93
CA GLY A 130 15.11 9.33 -14.01
C GLY A 130 13.77 8.58 -13.92
N THR A 131 13.67 7.40 -14.55
CA THR A 131 12.47 6.54 -14.47
C THR A 131 12.28 6.00 -13.05
N ALA A 132 13.35 5.55 -12.38
CA ALA A 132 13.26 5.09 -10.99
C ALA A 132 12.78 6.20 -10.05
N ASN A 133 13.34 7.41 -10.19
CA ASN A 133 12.93 8.58 -9.41
C ASN A 133 11.46 8.92 -9.65
N GLN A 134 11.01 8.90 -10.90
CA GLN A 134 9.61 9.17 -11.27
C GLN A 134 8.67 8.13 -10.65
N ILE A 135 9.02 6.85 -10.68
CA ILE A 135 8.24 5.78 -10.04
C ILE A 135 8.09 6.07 -8.53
N MET A 136 9.19 6.43 -7.86
CA MET A 136 9.17 6.71 -6.43
C MET A 136 8.37 7.97 -6.08
N GLU A 137 8.47 9.04 -6.88
CA GLU A 137 7.69 10.26 -6.69
C GLU A 137 6.19 10.04 -6.88
N ILE A 138 5.80 9.31 -7.94
CA ILE A 138 4.40 8.94 -8.20
C ILE A 138 3.86 8.09 -7.05
N THR A 139 4.63 7.10 -6.59
CA THR A 139 4.26 6.24 -5.46
C THR A 139 4.05 7.06 -4.19
N LYS A 140 4.97 7.97 -3.87
CA LYS A 140 4.86 8.83 -2.68
C LYS A 140 3.59 9.68 -2.72
N LYS A 141 3.32 10.33 -3.85
CA LYS A 141 2.12 11.15 -4.05
C LYS A 141 0.84 10.33 -3.91
N HIS A 142 0.80 9.14 -4.51
CA HIS A 142 -0.34 8.22 -4.40
C HIS A 142 -0.59 7.82 -2.95
N MET A 143 0.44 7.38 -2.24
CA MET A 143 0.35 6.99 -0.83
C MET A 143 -0.06 8.15 0.10
N ASP A 144 0.45 9.36 -0.14
CA ASP A 144 0.06 10.54 0.63
C ASP A 144 -1.43 10.87 0.44
N THR A 145 -1.93 10.75 -0.78
CA THR A 145 -3.35 10.98 -1.07
C THR A 145 -4.23 9.88 -0.46
N GLU A 146 -3.83 8.63 -0.55
CA GLU A 146 -4.51 7.51 0.13
C GLU A 146 -4.63 7.76 1.64
N GLY A 147 -3.54 8.19 2.28
CA GLY A 147 -3.52 8.50 3.71
C GLY A 147 -4.48 9.63 4.06
N GLN A 148 -4.51 10.71 3.29
CA GLN A 148 -5.43 11.83 3.51
C GLN A 148 -6.88 11.44 3.27
N ASN A 149 -7.16 10.60 2.28
CA ASN A 149 -8.50 10.09 2.01
C ASN A 149 -8.99 9.18 3.13
N LEU A 150 -8.13 8.27 3.61
CA LEU A 150 -8.43 7.40 4.75
C LEU A 150 -8.79 8.22 6.00
N LYS A 151 -8.00 9.26 6.28
CA LYS A 151 -8.29 10.21 7.37
C LYS A 151 -9.67 10.84 7.23
N LYS A 152 -10.01 11.35 6.05
CA LYS A 152 -11.33 11.96 5.78
C LYS A 152 -12.46 10.96 5.97
N ILE A 153 -12.32 9.74 5.48
CA ILE A 153 -13.34 8.69 5.60
C ILE A 153 -13.58 8.32 7.05
N LEU A 154 -12.51 8.06 7.80
CA LEU A 154 -12.63 7.56 9.17
C LEU A 154 -13.00 8.64 10.18
N GLU A 155 -12.62 9.89 9.97
CA GLU A 155 -12.99 11.00 10.84
C GLU A 155 -14.41 11.54 10.62
N LYS A 156 -15.03 11.24 9.47
CA LYS A 156 -16.45 11.61 9.22
C LYS A 156 -17.45 10.74 9.96
N ASN A 157 -17.05 9.55 10.37
CA ASN A 157 -17.93 8.54 10.97
C ASN A 157 -17.87 8.56 12.52
N ASP A 158 -17.27 9.60 13.12
CA ASP A 158 -17.20 9.80 14.57
C ASP A 158 -18.18 10.88 15.05
#